data_8ef82f1d39b6bf5a26ae3cb5daa6b8f9
#
_entry.id   8ef82f1d39b6bf5a26ae3cb5daa6b8f9
#
_cell.length_a   1.000
_cell.length_b   1.000
_cell.length_c   1.000
_cell.angle_alpha   90.00
_cell.angle_beta   90.00
_cell.angle_gamma   90.00
#
_symmetry.space_group_name_H-M   'P 1'
#
loop_
_entity.id
_entity.type
_entity.pdbx_description
1 polymer ?
#
loop_
_entity_poly.entity_id
_entity_poly.type
_entity_poly.pdbx_seq_one_letter_code
_entity_poly.pdbx_strand_id
1 'polypeptide(L)'
;AARESYIEGNLRLVLSVIKRFSSSAENVDDLFQIGCIGLIKAIDNFDSTLGVKFSTYAVPMIIGEIRRYLRDNNSIRVSRSLKDTAYKAIYAKDTLTRKNLKEPTVEEIAAEVGISKEDIVYALDAMQNPMSLYEPVYTDGGDTLYVMDQISDKKNKEEMWVEHLSLSEAMKRLNDRERHIIS
;
A
#
# COMPACT_ATOMS: atom_id res chain seq x y z
N ALA A 1 -8.05 -5.54 37.30
CA ALA A 1 -7.55 -4.48 38.19
C ALA A 1 -6.02 -4.26 38.03
N ALA A 2 -5.11 -5.11 38.56
CA ALA A 2 -3.65 -4.84 38.51
C ALA A 2 -3.08 -4.74 37.08
N ARG A 3 -3.45 -5.65 36.17
CA ARG A 3 -3.03 -5.67 34.77
C ARG A 3 -3.50 -4.39 34.02
N GLU A 4 -4.73 -3.98 34.21
CA GLU A 4 -5.31 -2.78 33.61
C GLU A 4 -4.58 -1.53 34.07
N SER A 5 -4.40 -1.39 35.39
CA SER A 5 -3.66 -0.27 35.98
C SER A 5 -2.21 -0.20 35.45
N TYR A 6 -1.58 -1.36 35.21
CA TYR A 6 -0.24 -1.40 34.65
C TYR A 6 -0.19 -1.01 33.17
N ILE A 7 -1.22 -1.40 32.37
CA ILE A 7 -1.38 -0.95 30.99
C ILE A 7 -1.57 0.57 30.94
N GLU A 8 -2.53 1.11 31.71
CA GLU A 8 -2.83 2.54 31.75
C GLU A 8 -1.61 3.38 32.13
N GLY A 9 -0.85 2.94 33.16
CA GLY A 9 0.37 3.61 33.59
C GLY A 9 1.49 3.66 32.54
N ASN A 10 1.45 2.78 31.53
CA ASN A 10 2.46 2.69 30.48
C ASN A 10 2.01 3.21 29.11
N LEU A 11 0.81 3.76 28.96
CA LEU A 11 0.33 4.29 27.66
C LEU A 11 1.22 5.43 27.12
N ARG A 12 1.83 6.23 28.00
CA ARG A 12 2.78 7.27 27.59
C ARG A 12 4.01 6.72 26.89
N LEU A 13 4.41 5.47 27.19
CA LEU A 13 5.50 4.79 26.49
C LEU A 13 5.12 4.55 25.03
N VAL A 14 3.89 4.10 24.76
CA VAL A 14 3.36 3.90 23.40
C VAL A 14 3.39 5.21 22.62
N LEU A 15 2.88 6.32 23.20
CA LEU A 15 2.92 7.63 22.56
C LEU A 15 4.34 8.09 22.21
N SER A 16 5.32 7.82 23.08
CA SER A 16 6.71 8.16 22.81
C SER A 16 7.32 7.38 21.64
N VAL A 17 6.88 6.12 21.46
CA VAL A 17 7.31 5.28 20.35
C VAL A 17 6.69 5.72 19.02
N ILE A 18 5.39 6.06 19.03
CA ILE A 18 4.66 6.49 17.83
C ILE A 18 5.26 7.74 17.21
N LYS A 19 5.77 8.67 17.99
CA LYS A 19 6.45 9.87 17.48
C LYS A 19 7.57 9.56 16.49
N ARG A 20 8.18 8.36 16.55
CA ARG A 20 9.21 7.92 15.58
C ARG A 20 8.62 7.52 14.23
N PHE A 21 7.31 7.34 14.15
CA PHE A 21 6.56 6.95 12.94
C PHE A 21 5.70 8.09 12.39
N SER A 22 5.93 9.34 12.84
CA SER A 22 5.17 10.53 12.42
C SER A 22 5.26 10.86 10.93
N SER A 23 6.24 10.27 10.22
CA SER A 23 6.39 10.41 8.76
C SER A 23 5.57 9.39 7.96
N SER A 24 4.91 8.41 8.60
CA SER A 24 4.02 7.49 7.91
C SER A 24 2.69 8.20 7.60
N ALA A 25 2.11 7.88 6.43
CA ALA A 25 0.82 8.44 6.00
C ALA A 25 -0.39 7.88 6.77
N GLU A 26 -0.13 7.00 7.74
CA GLU A 26 -1.15 6.30 8.51
C GLU A 26 -1.73 7.17 9.64
N ASN A 27 -2.97 6.88 10.02
CA ASN A 27 -3.63 7.56 11.13
C ASN A 27 -2.90 7.28 12.46
N VAL A 28 -2.62 8.34 13.20
CA VAL A 28 -1.93 8.27 14.50
C VAL A 28 -2.72 7.43 15.52
N ASP A 29 -4.06 7.48 15.46
CA ASP A 29 -4.92 6.72 16.37
C ASP A 29 -4.83 5.21 16.09
N ASP A 30 -4.72 4.80 14.82
CA ASP A 30 -4.51 3.41 14.44
C ASP A 30 -3.15 2.91 14.92
N LEU A 31 -2.09 3.70 14.71
CA LEU A 31 -0.76 3.40 15.23
C LEU A 31 -0.76 3.28 16.76
N PHE A 32 -1.56 4.11 17.46
CA PHE A 32 -1.69 4.04 18.90
C PHE A 32 -2.37 2.73 19.34
N GLN A 33 -3.46 2.35 18.70
CA GLN A 33 -4.15 1.09 19.00
C GLN A 33 -3.23 -0.12 18.77
N ILE A 34 -2.51 -0.15 17.66
CA ILE A 34 -1.54 -1.20 17.36
C ILE A 34 -0.38 -1.20 18.36
N GLY A 35 0.10 -0.01 18.74
CA GLY A 35 1.12 0.14 19.77
C GLY A 35 0.66 -0.37 21.13
N CYS A 36 -0.61 -0.15 21.49
CA CYS A 36 -1.23 -0.70 22.71
C CYS A 36 -1.30 -2.24 22.67
N ILE A 37 -1.57 -2.85 21.51
CA ILE A 37 -1.51 -4.31 21.36
C ILE A 37 -0.08 -4.81 21.65
N GLY A 38 0.94 -4.12 21.13
CA GLY A 38 2.35 -4.42 21.40
C GLY A 38 2.70 -4.29 22.89
N LEU A 39 2.19 -3.26 23.56
CA LEU A 39 2.35 -3.06 25.01
C LEU A 39 1.70 -4.20 25.81
N ILE A 40 0.46 -4.60 25.47
CA ILE A 40 -0.25 -5.68 26.13
C ILE A 40 0.53 -6.99 26.00
N LYS A 41 1.00 -7.32 24.80
CA LYS A 41 1.83 -8.51 24.57
C LYS A 41 3.13 -8.44 25.39
N ALA A 42 3.73 -7.27 25.51
CA ALA A 42 4.91 -7.09 26.32
C ALA A 42 4.64 -7.30 27.82
N ILE A 43 3.51 -6.84 28.33
CA ILE A 43 3.11 -7.04 29.73
C ILE A 43 2.86 -8.53 30.02
N ASP A 44 2.16 -9.21 29.12
CA ASP A 44 1.79 -10.60 29.31
C ASP A 44 3.00 -11.57 29.23
N ASN A 45 4.07 -11.18 28.53
CA ASN A 45 5.26 -12.00 28.33
C ASN A 45 6.51 -11.50 29.10
N PHE A 46 6.40 -10.45 29.90
CA PHE A 46 7.52 -9.90 30.62
C PHE A 46 7.90 -10.77 31.84
N ASP A 47 9.15 -11.17 31.89
CA ASP A 47 9.72 -11.86 33.03
C ASP A 47 10.57 -10.89 33.87
N SER A 48 10.11 -10.58 35.09
CA SER A 48 10.78 -9.69 36.00
C SER A 48 12.08 -10.27 36.60
N THR A 49 12.30 -11.58 36.45
CA THR A 49 13.51 -12.25 37.00
C THR A 49 14.76 -11.95 36.18
N LEU A 50 14.62 -11.49 34.93
CA LEU A 50 15.74 -11.21 34.02
C LEU A 50 16.53 -9.94 34.34
N GLY A 51 16.11 -9.16 35.35
CA GLY A 51 16.82 -7.96 35.81
C GLY A 51 16.87 -6.80 34.81
N VAL A 52 16.07 -6.83 33.75
CA VAL A 52 15.95 -5.75 32.75
C VAL A 52 14.75 -4.86 33.07
N LYS A 53 14.85 -3.56 32.73
CA LYS A 53 13.70 -2.65 32.87
C LYS A 53 12.59 -3.02 31.88
N PHE A 54 11.35 -2.97 32.33
CA PHE A 54 10.19 -3.25 31.50
C PHE A 54 10.19 -2.43 30.18
N SER A 55 10.51 -1.14 30.25
CA SER A 55 10.56 -0.29 29.05
C SER A 55 11.57 -0.79 28.00
N THR A 56 12.70 -1.36 28.42
CA THR A 56 13.72 -1.93 27.52
C THR A 56 13.17 -3.13 26.75
N TYR A 57 12.32 -3.93 27.39
CA TYR A 57 11.66 -5.06 26.76
C TYR A 57 10.44 -4.65 25.92
N ALA A 58 9.62 -3.72 26.42
CA ALA A 58 8.36 -3.33 25.79
C ALA A 58 8.55 -2.51 24.51
N VAL A 59 9.53 -1.61 24.43
CA VAL A 59 9.76 -0.75 23.26
C VAL A 59 10.00 -1.55 21.98
N PRO A 60 10.87 -2.56 21.92
CA PRO A 60 11.02 -3.41 20.73
C PRO A 60 9.74 -4.14 20.34
N MET A 61 8.95 -4.60 21.31
CA MET A 61 7.68 -5.28 21.07
C MET A 61 6.65 -4.34 20.41
N ILE A 62 6.51 -3.13 20.97
CA ILE A 62 5.63 -2.09 20.41
C ILE A 62 6.06 -1.74 18.97
N ILE A 63 7.35 -1.48 18.75
CA ILE A 63 7.90 -1.19 17.43
C ILE A 63 7.65 -2.35 16.45
N GLY A 64 7.81 -3.59 16.93
CA GLY A 64 7.58 -4.79 16.12
C GLY A 64 6.15 -4.89 15.61
N GLU A 65 5.14 -4.63 16.46
CA GLU A 65 3.73 -4.65 16.07
C GLU A 65 3.40 -3.50 15.11
N ILE A 66 3.88 -2.29 15.37
CA ILE A 66 3.69 -1.14 14.48
C ILE A 66 4.30 -1.42 13.10
N ARG A 67 5.53 -1.93 13.02
CA ARG A 67 6.18 -2.27 11.75
C ARG A 67 5.44 -3.38 11.00
N ARG A 68 4.90 -4.37 11.73
CA ARG A 68 4.08 -5.42 11.14
C ARG A 68 2.83 -4.82 10.51
N TYR A 69 2.11 -3.98 11.25
CA TYR A 69 0.92 -3.29 10.78
C TYR A 69 1.21 -2.46 9.53
N LEU A 70 2.20 -1.57 9.56
CA LEU A 70 2.60 -0.74 8.42
C LEU A 70 2.96 -1.55 7.17
N ARG A 71 3.56 -2.73 7.36
CA ARG A 71 3.89 -3.62 6.26
C ARG A 71 2.66 -4.30 5.65
N ASP A 72 1.69 -4.67 6.49
CA ASP A 72 0.57 -5.51 6.09
C ASP A 72 -0.70 -4.68 5.74
N ASN A 73 -0.75 -3.39 6.13
CA ASN A 73 -1.88 -2.46 5.94
C ASN A 73 -1.82 -1.67 4.63
N ASN A 74 -1.36 -2.27 3.54
CA ASN A 74 -1.43 -1.63 2.23
C ASN A 74 -2.73 -2.00 1.52
N SER A 75 -3.34 -1.05 0.79
CA SER A 75 -4.54 -1.26 -0.02
C SER A 75 -4.37 -2.40 -1.04
N ILE A 76 -3.17 -2.56 -1.58
CA ILE A 76 -2.80 -3.64 -2.48
C ILE A 76 -1.73 -4.50 -1.79
N ARG A 77 -1.98 -5.82 -1.72
CA ARG A 77 -1.03 -6.75 -1.14
C ARG A 77 0.14 -6.99 -2.08
N VAL A 78 1.32 -6.55 -1.67
CA VAL A 78 2.59 -6.81 -2.37
C VAL A 78 3.37 -7.92 -1.64
N SER A 79 3.98 -8.85 -2.39
CA SER A 79 4.79 -9.93 -1.82
C SER A 79 6.01 -9.37 -1.06
N ARG A 80 6.48 -10.13 -0.06
CA ARG A 80 7.63 -9.70 0.75
C ARG A 80 8.90 -9.57 -0.08
N SER A 81 9.16 -10.53 -0.96
CA SER A 81 10.34 -10.51 -1.85
C SER A 81 10.36 -9.25 -2.72
N LEU A 82 9.20 -8.87 -3.26
CA LEU A 82 9.09 -7.67 -4.10
C LEU A 82 9.31 -6.39 -3.29
N LYS A 83 8.75 -6.31 -2.07
CA LYS A 83 9.02 -5.20 -1.15
C LYS A 83 10.50 -5.10 -0.78
N ASP A 84 11.15 -6.23 -0.48
CA ASP A 84 12.58 -6.25 -0.14
C ASP A 84 13.44 -5.78 -1.32
N THR A 85 13.09 -6.17 -2.55
CA THR A 85 13.74 -5.67 -3.77
C THR A 85 13.56 -4.16 -3.93
N ALA A 86 12.34 -3.66 -3.76
CA ALA A 86 12.05 -2.23 -3.85
C ALA A 86 12.82 -1.41 -2.79
N TYR A 87 12.87 -1.88 -1.54
CA TYR A 87 13.64 -1.21 -0.49
C TYR A 87 15.13 -1.19 -0.78
N LYS A 88 15.70 -2.28 -1.31
CA LYS A 88 17.12 -2.31 -1.74
C LYS A 88 17.36 -1.31 -2.88
N ALA A 89 16.45 -1.23 -3.85
CA ALA A 89 16.54 -0.28 -4.96
C ALA A 89 16.47 1.18 -4.49
N ILE A 90 15.55 1.52 -3.58
CA ILE A 90 15.42 2.86 -2.99
C ILE A 90 16.70 3.22 -2.22
N TYR A 91 17.21 2.29 -1.39
CA TYR A 91 18.43 2.52 -0.63
C TYR A 91 19.66 2.74 -1.53
N ALA A 92 19.79 1.93 -2.60
CA ALA A 92 20.84 2.10 -3.61
C ALA A 92 20.69 3.45 -4.34
N LYS A 93 19.47 3.85 -4.73
CA LYS A 93 19.18 5.16 -5.31
C LYS A 93 19.68 6.28 -4.40
N ASP A 94 19.30 6.27 -3.13
CA ASP A 94 19.71 7.29 -2.16
C ASP A 94 21.23 7.34 -1.97
N THR A 95 21.86 6.18 -1.93
CA THR A 95 23.33 6.05 -1.75
C THR A 95 24.07 6.60 -2.97
N LEU A 96 23.65 6.24 -4.17
CA LEU A 96 24.23 6.71 -5.42
C LEU A 96 24.00 8.22 -5.63
N THR A 97 22.80 8.71 -5.30
CA THR A 97 22.48 10.14 -5.35
C THR A 97 23.43 10.95 -4.46
N ARG A 98 23.69 10.46 -3.23
CA ARG A 98 24.64 11.13 -2.31
C ARG A 98 26.07 11.06 -2.77
N LYS A 99 26.50 9.96 -3.41
CA LYS A 99 27.88 9.80 -3.93
C LYS A 99 28.12 10.65 -5.18
N ASN A 100 27.18 10.64 -6.11
CA ASN A 100 27.38 11.21 -7.44
C ASN A 100 26.81 12.63 -7.57
N LEU A 101 26.06 13.13 -6.56
CA LEU A 101 25.33 14.42 -6.58
C LEU A 101 24.41 14.55 -7.81
N LYS A 102 23.99 13.43 -8.39
CA LYS A 102 23.13 13.29 -9.57
C LYS A 102 22.14 12.15 -9.32
N GLU A 103 20.94 12.27 -9.89
CA GLU A 103 19.96 11.19 -9.85
C GLU A 103 20.46 10.01 -10.68
N PRO A 104 20.59 8.80 -10.08
CA PRO A 104 21.10 7.62 -10.78
C PRO A 104 20.08 7.07 -11.76
N THR A 105 20.55 6.46 -12.85
CA THR A 105 19.72 5.73 -13.79
C THR A 105 19.30 4.38 -13.23
N VAL A 106 18.25 3.78 -13.84
CA VAL A 106 17.78 2.46 -13.42
C VAL A 106 18.87 1.39 -13.62
N GLU A 107 19.70 1.54 -14.66
CA GLU A 107 20.83 0.67 -14.94
C GLU A 107 21.90 0.74 -13.83
N GLU A 108 22.20 1.92 -13.34
CA GLU A 108 23.16 2.12 -12.23
C GLU A 108 22.65 1.51 -10.93
N ILE A 109 21.33 1.66 -10.65
CA ILE A 109 20.69 1.03 -9.50
C ILE A 109 20.72 -0.49 -9.64
N ALA A 110 20.43 -1.02 -10.83
CA ALA A 110 20.44 -2.46 -11.14
C ALA A 110 21.83 -3.07 -10.93
N ALA A 111 22.88 -2.39 -11.38
CA ALA A 111 24.25 -2.79 -11.20
C ALA A 111 24.68 -2.80 -9.71
N GLU A 112 24.27 -1.79 -8.92
CA GLU A 112 24.59 -1.70 -7.50
C GLU A 112 23.88 -2.77 -6.66
N VAL A 113 22.61 -3.08 -6.99
CA VAL A 113 21.81 -4.08 -6.26
C VAL A 113 22.06 -5.50 -6.75
N GLY A 114 22.56 -5.69 -7.98
CA GLY A 114 22.79 -7.00 -8.60
C GLY A 114 21.50 -7.72 -9.04
N ILE A 115 20.48 -6.94 -9.43
CA ILE A 115 19.16 -7.44 -9.86
C ILE A 115 18.87 -6.90 -11.25
N SER A 116 18.03 -7.59 -12.05
CA SER A 116 17.68 -7.16 -13.39
C SER A 116 16.97 -5.79 -13.38
N LYS A 117 17.13 -4.99 -14.43
CA LYS A 117 16.47 -3.71 -14.61
C LYS A 117 14.95 -3.84 -14.56
N GLU A 118 14.43 -4.87 -15.22
CA GLU A 118 13.01 -5.19 -15.30
C GLU A 118 12.42 -5.46 -13.91
N ASP A 119 13.10 -6.25 -13.10
CA ASP A 119 12.67 -6.58 -11.73
C ASP A 119 12.68 -5.35 -10.81
N ILE A 120 13.63 -4.44 -11.00
CA ILE A 120 13.70 -3.20 -10.22
C ILE A 120 12.54 -2.28 -10.59
N VAL A 121 12.26 -2.07 -11.88
CA VAL A 121 11.13 -1.27 -12.34
C VAL A 121 9.83 -1.86 -11.81
N TYR A 122 9.64 -3.17 -11.98
CA TYR A 122 8.46 -3.88 -11.49
C TYR A 122 8.29 -3.76 -9.97
N ALA A 123 9.37 -3.84 -9.20
CA ALA A 123 9.33 -3.71 -7.75
C ALA A 123 8.98 -2.27 -7.31
N LEU A 124 9.53 -1.26 -7.97
CA LEU A 124 9.25 0.14 -7.67
C LEU A 124 7.81 0.51 -8.03
N ASP A 125 7.30 0.04 -9.17
CA ASP A 125 5.91 0.25 -9.58
C ASP A 125 4.91 -0.40 -8.61
N ALA A 126 5.24 -1.60 -8.12
CA ALA A 126 4.40 -2.30 -7.14
C ALA A 126 4.33 -1.60 -5.77
N MET A 127 5.26 -0.70 -5.46
CA MET A 127 5.27 0.08 -4.21
C MET A 127 4.56 1.43 -4.32
N GLN A 128 4.07 1.80 -5.50
CA GLN A 128 3.32 3.04 -5.67
C GLN A 128 1.99 2.97 -4.91
N ASN A 129 1.66 4.04 -4.22
CA ASN A 129 0.37 4.15 -3.55
C ASN A 129 -0.74 4.34 -4.60
N PRO A 130 -1.88 3.66 -4.47
CA PRO A 130 -3.02 3.89 -5.35
C PRO A 130 -3.54 5.31 -5.16
N MET A 131 -3.83 5.96 -6.28
CA MET A 131 -4.46 7.29 -6.33
C MET A 131 -5.96 7.15 -6.09
N SER A 132 -6.56 8.10 -5.38
CA SER A 132 -8.01 8.14 -5.20
C SER A 132 -8.72 8.50 -6.51
N LEU A 133 -9.78 7.77 -6.86
CA LEU A 133 -10.64 8.15 -7.99
C LEU A 133 -11.34 9.49 -7.79
N TYR A 134 -11.54 9.89 -6.53
CA TYR A 134 -12.14 11.17 -6.14
C TYR A 134 -11.09 12.26 -5.90
N GLU A 135 -9.84 12.04 -6.30
CA GLU A 135 -8.84 13.08 -6.23
C GLU A 135 -9.14 14.15 -7.29
N PRO A 136 -9.24 15.44 -6.91
CA PRO A 136 -9.52 16.51 -7.87
C PRO A 136 -8.29 16.75 -8.74
N VAL A 137 -8.49 16.64 -10.06
CA VAL A 137 -7.44 16.91 -11.05
C VAL A 137 -7.42 18.40 -11.39
N TYR A 138 -8.59 19.05 -11.39
CA TYR A 138 -8.75 20.45 -11.73
C TYR A 138 -9.85 21.09 -10.90
N THR A 139 -9.52 22.26 -10.28
CA THR A 139 -10.40 23.02 -9.38
C THR A 139 -10.36 24.50 -9.73
N ASP A 140 -10.72 24.90 -10.94
CA ASP A 140 -10.71 26.32 -11.30
C ASP A 140 -12.14 26.81 -11.57
N GLY A 141 -12.75 27.46 -10.58
CA GLY A 141 -13.93 28.32 -10.69
C GLY A 141 -15.24 27.70 -11.20
N GLY A 142 -15.30 26.39 -11.44
CA GLY A 142 -16.45 25.64 -11.97
C GLY A 142 -16.62 24.27 -11.29
N ASP A 143 -17.19 23.32 -12.00
CA ASP A 143 -17.32 21.94 -11.53
C ASP A 143 -15.95 21.30 -11.37
N THR A 144 -15.73 20.66 -10.23
CA THR A 144 -14.48 19.94 -9.92
C THR A 144 -14.39 18.69 -10.79
N LEU A 145 -13.32 18.58 -11.60
CA LEU A 145 -13.03 17.36 -12.36
C LEU A 145 -12.21 16.39 -11.49
N TYR A 146 -12.69 15.16 -11.40
CA TYR A 146 -12.05 14.08 -10.65
C TYR A 146 -11.28 13.13 -11.58
N VAL A 147 -10.35 12.35 -11.00
CA VAL A 147 -9.62 11.30 -11.74
C VAL A 147 -10.60 10.33 -12.42
N MET A 148 -11.70 9.99 -11.76
CA MET A 148 -12.70 9.07 -12.31
C MET A 148 -13.35 9.57 -13.59
N ASP A 149 -13.48 10.90 -13.77
CA ASP A 149 -14.11 11.50 -14.96
C ASP A 149 -13.21 11.37 -16.22
N GLN A 150 -11.94 11.10 -16.01
CA GLN A 150 -10.96 10.87 -17.09
C GLN A 150 -10.87 9.41 -17.52
N ILE A 151 -11.46 8.49 -16.76
CA ILE A 151 -11.39 7.05 -17.03
C ILE A 151 -12.57 6.63 -17.91
N SER A 152 -12.28 6.29 -19.17
CA SER A 152 -13.32 5.80 -20.10
C SER A 152 -13.67 4.35 -19.81
N ASP A 153 -14.98 4.02 -19.87
CA ASP A 153 -15.44 2.63 -19.85
C ASP A 153 -15.16 1.95 -21.21
N LYS A 154 -14.14 1.07 -21.22
CA LYS A 154 -13.76 0.33 -22.42
C LYS A 154 -14.71 -0.83 -22.76
N LYS A 155 -15.55 -1.26 -21.81
CA LYS A 155 -16.46 -2.40 -22.01
C LYS A 155 -17.80 -2.01 -22.61
N ASN A 156 -18.31 -0.81 -22.31
CA ASN A 156 -19.59 -0.30 -22.77
C ASN A 156 -19.41 0.78 -23.83
N LYS A 157 -18.84 0.43 -24.98
CA LYS A 157 -18.79 1.34 -26.11
C LYS A 157 -20.19 1.40 -26.74
N GLU A 158 -20.71 2.62 -26.97
CA GLU A 158 -22.00 2.84 -27.64
C GLU A 158 -22.07 2.14 -28.99
N GLU A 159 -20.94 2.10 -29.72
CA GLU A 159 -20.81 1.38 -30.99
C GLU A 159 -21.18 -0.11 -30.86
N MET A 160 -20.65 -0.80 -29.83
CA MET A 160 -20.96 -2.22 -29.60
C MET A 160 -22.43 -2.46 -29.28
N TRP A 161 -23.06 -1.53 -28.60
CA TRP A 161 -24.49 -1.64 -28.27
C TRP A 161 -25.38 -1.45 -29.51
N VAL A 162 -25.05 -0.46 -30.36
CA VAL A 162 -25.71 -0.22 -31.64
C VAL A 162 -25.51 -1.40 -32.58
N GLU A 163 -24.30 -1.95 -32.69
CA GLU A 163 -23.98 -3.15 -33.46
C GLU A 163 -24.80 -4.36 -32.98
N HIS A 164 -24.91 -4.56 -31.67
CA HIS A 164 -25.67 -5.66 -31.10
C HIS A 164 -27.16 -5.56 -31.36
N LEU A 165 -27.72 -4.33 -31.32
CA LEU A 165 -29.10 -4.05 -31.67
C LEU A 165 -29.34 -4.30 -33.16
N SER A 166 -28.50 -3.79 -34.04
CA SER A 166 -28.58 -3.98 -35.49
C SER A 166 -28.48 -5.46 -35.86
N LEU A 167 -27.57 -6.19 -35.24
CA LEU A 167 -27.42 -7.64 -35.42
C LEU A 167 -28.69 -8.38 -34.95
N SER A 168 -29.22 -8.03 -33.78
CA SER A 168 -30.44 -8.63 -33.23
C SER A 168 -31.63 -8.39 -34.15
N GLU A 169 -31.73 -7.21 -34.74
CA GLU A 169 -32.83 -6.88 -35.68
C GLU A 169 -32.68 -7.57 -37.03
N ALA A 170 -31.45 -7.71 -37.53
CA ALA A 170 -31.15 -8.51 -38.73
C ALA A 170 -31.47 -9.99 -38.50
N MET A 171 -31.15 -10.56 -37.35
CA MET A 171 -31.47 -11.95 -36.98
C MET A 171 -32.95 -12.24 -36.93
N LYS A 172 -33.80 -11.24 -36.62
CA LYS A 172 -35.26 -11.41 -36.65
C LYS A 172 -35.83 -11.57 -38.05
N ARG A 173 -35.12 -11.11 -39.08
CA ARG A 173 -35.53 -11.20 -40.49
C ARG A 173 -35.19 -12.55 -41.15
N LEU A 174 -34.35 -13.36 -40.47
CA LEU A 174 -33.97 -14.69 -40.95
C LEU A 174 -35.04 -15.73 -40.65
N ASN A 175 -35.18 -16.71 -41.55
CA ASN A 175 -36.04 -17.86 -41.29
C ASN A 175 -35.39 -18.81 -40.25
N ASP A 176 -36.18 -19.76 -39.70
CA ASP A 176 -35.73 -20.62 -38.61
C ASP A 176 -34.51 -21.49 -39.00
N ARG A 177 -34.38 -21.91 -40.24
CA ARG A 177 -33.26 -22.71 -40.75
C ARG A 177 -31.99 -21.87 -40.86
N GLU A 178 -32.10 -20.65 -41.35
CA GLU A 178 -30.98 -19.70 -41.48
C GLU A 178 -30.50 -19.26 -40.10
N ARG A 179 -31.41 -19.01 -39.16
CA ARG A 179 -31.09 -18.65 -37.80
C ARG A 179 -30.33 -19.77 -37.08
N HIS A 180 -30.69 -21.04 -37.28
CA HIS A 180 -30.05 -22.18 -36.68
C HIS A 180 -28.63 -22.46 -37.24
N ILE A 181 -28.33 -21.99 -38.46
CA ILE A 181 -27.00 -22.13 -39.06
C ILE A 181 -26.03 -21.07 -38.52
N ILE A 182 -26.54 -19.90 -38.13
CA ILE A 182 -25.72 -18.75 -37.70
C ILE A 182 -25.54 -18.69 -36.16
N SER A 183 -26.46 -19.27 -35.39
CA SER A 183 -26.39 -19.37 -33.92
C SER A 183 -25.48 -20.51 -33.44
#